data_f9aa576248a9ceed081191a6d3f636a0
#
_entry.id   f9aa576248a9ceed081191a6d3f636a0
#
_cell.length_a   1.000
_cell.length_b   1.000
_cell.length_c   1.000
_cell.angle_alpha   90.00
_cell.angle_beta   90.00
_cell.angle_gamma   90.00
#
_symmetry.space_group_name_H-M   'P 1'
#
loop_
_entity.id
_entity.type
_entity.pdbx_description
1 polymer ?
#
loop_
_entity_poly.entity_id
_entity_poly.type
_entity_poly.pdbx_seq_one_letter_code
_entity_poly.pdbx_strand_id
1 'polypeptide(L)'
;MKNIIFCVLVSIFIAGCGASKPDVYKSADSPAWFLVPPIEANFLYGVGMAKKQNPSLSKKTATTRARAEVSQAVSVKVSTLMKDFMQESGMGENAQATELTESISKQVSNNVLNGSVIKEAFSAKDGTIYILVELPLQAVNDETLKAVKKDEALFKEFKATKGFN
;
A
#
# COMPACT_ATOMS: atom_id res chain seq x y z
N MET A 1 -15.62 -13.01 67.66
CA MET A 1 -14.73 -13.75 66.79
C MET A 1 -15.47 -14.35 65.60
N LYS A 2 -16.27 -13.56 64.92
CA LYS A 2 -17.12 -14.08 63.82
C LYS A 2 -17.10 -13.24 62.51
N ASN A 3 -16.26 -12.18 62.45
CA ASN A 3 -16.23 -11.24 61.31
C ASN A 3 -14.91 -11.16 60.52
N ILE A 4 -13.97 -12.07 60.74
CA ILE A 4 -12.63 -12.04 60.08
C ILE A 4 -12.51 -13.03 58.91
N ILE A 5 -13.49 -13.94 58.75
CA ILE A 5 -13.43 -15.01 57.71
C ILE A 5 -14.02 -14.58 56.36
N PHE A 6 -14.71 -13.41 56.31
CA PHE A 6 -15.40 -13.01 55.06
C PHE A 6 -14.58 -12.12 54.12
N CYS A 7 -13.36 -11.69 54.49
CA CYS A 7 -12.53 -10.79 53.68
C CYS A 7 -11.45 -11.48 52.82
N VAL A 8 -11.31 -12.81 52.88
CA VAL A 8 -10.21 -13.52 52.18
C VAL A 8 -10.61 -14.18 50.84
N LEU A 9 -11.89 -14.11 50.41
CA LEU A 9 -12.41 -14.84 49.27
C LEU A 9 -12.71 -13.99 48.01
N VAL A 10 -12.25 -12.72 47.92
CA VAL A 10 -12.51 -11.85 46.76
C VAL A 10 -11.27 -11.50 45.94
N SER A 11 -10.13 -12.11 46.20
CA SER A 11 -8.86 -11.73 45.55
C SER A 11 -8.30 -12.79 44.62
N ILE A 12 -9.04 -13.39 43.72
CA ILE A 12 -8.47 -14.16 42.60
C ILE A 12 -9.52 -14.18 41.49
N PHE A 13 -9.45 -13.25 40.53
CA PHE A 13 -9.88 -13.42 39.13
C PHE A 13 -9.52 -12.16 38.32
N ILE A 14 -8.20 -11.88 38.21
CA ILE A 14 -7.71 -11.10 37.07
C ILE A 14 -6.89 -12.07 36.24
N ALA A 15 -7.56 -13.00 35.57
CA ALA A 15 -6.97 -13.74 34.44
C ALA A 15 -6.91 -12.76 33.29
N GLY A 16 -5.72 -12.24 33.00
CA GLY A 16 -5.45 -11.40 31.84
C GLY A 16 -5.88 -12.10 30.56
N CYS A 17 -6.89 -11.56 29.89
CA CYS A 17 -7.11 -11.82 28.47
C CYS A 17 -5.92 -11.28 27.69
N GLY A 18 -4.89 -12.10 27.52
CA GLY A 18 -3.93 -11.93 26.47
C GLY A 18 -4.70 -12.03 25.15
N ALA A 19 -4.96 -10.91 24.51
CA ALA A 19 -5.51 -10.89 23.16
C ALA A 19 -4.47 -11.51 22.22
N SER A 20 -4.56 -12.83 22.01
CA SER A 20 -3.88 -13.50 20.94
C SER A 20 -4.43 -12.91 19.64
N LYS A 21 -3.56 -12.26 18.85
CA LYS A 21 -3.91 -11.85 17.49
C LYS A 21 -4.45 -13.09 16.76
N PRO A 22 -5.61 -12.99 16.09
CA PRO A 22 -6.15 -14.14 15.39
C PRO A 22 -5.16 -14.58 14.31
N ASP A 23 -4.71 -15.83 14.37
CA ASP A 23 -3.87 -16.50 13.36
C ASP A 23 -4.67 -16.78 12.06
N VAL A 24 -5.37 -15.79 11.53
CA VAL A 24 -6.42 -15.96 10.51
C VAL A 24 -5.87 -16.34 9.13
N TYR A 25 -4.53 -16.26 8.88
CA TYR A 25 -4.00 -16.45 7.52
C TYR A 25 -2.68 -17.22 7.47
N LYS A 26 -2.57 -18.36 8.13
CA LYS A 26 -1.47 -19.31 7.87
C LYS A 26 -1.92 -20.34 6.86
N SER A 27 -1.70 -20.08 5.57
CA SER A 27 -1.64 -21.13 4.57
C SER A 27 -0.24 -21.75 4.62
N ALA A 28 -0.14 -23.07 4.79
CA ALA A 28 1.14 -23.77 4.87
C ALA A 28 1.99 -23.62 3.60
N ASP A 29 1.40 -23.20 2.49
CA ASP A 29 2.00 -23.14 1.16
C ASP A 29 2.13 -21.72 0.58
N SER A 30 1.79 -20.67 1.34
CA SER A 30 1.97 -19.28 0.92
C SER A 30 2.69 -18.44 1.97
N PRO A 31 3.54 -17.46 1.59
CA PRO A 31 4.21 -16.60 2.55
C PRO A 31 3.20 -15.65 3.23
N ALA A 32 3.44 -15.33 4.51
CA ALA A 32 2.54 -14.48 5.30
C ALA A 32 2.33 -13.11 4.67
N TRP A 33 3.37 -12.51 4.09
CA TRP A 33 3.31 -11.21 3.43
C TRP A 33 2.45 -11.19 2.16
N PHE A 34 2.12 -12.35 1.59
CA PHE A 34 1.24 -12.40 0.42
C PHE A 34 -0.22 -12.12 0.79
N LEU A 35 -0.67 -12.63 1.94
CA LEU A 35 -2.04 -12.42 2.45
C LEU A 35 -2.17 -11.09 3.22
N VAL A 36 -1.07 -10.69 3.87
CA VAL A 36 -0.99 -9.44 4.64
C VAL A 36 0.28 -8.72 4.24
N PRO A 37 0.25 -7.94 3.13
CA PRO A 37 1.42 -7.15 2.71
C PRO A 37 1.86 -6.18 3.81
N PRO A 38 3.16 -5.86 3.88
CA PRO A 38 3.66 -4.85 4.81
C PRO A 38 2.95 -3.51 4.60
N ILE A 39 2.75 -2.76 5.69
CA ILE A 39 2.23 -1.39 5.66
C ILE A 39 3.33 -0.51 6.25
N GLU A 40 4.00 0.24 5.42
CA GLU A 40 5.08 1.16 5.81
C GLU A 40 4.79 2.55 5.23
N ALA A 41 5.03 3.59 6.02
CA ALA A 41 4.68 4.97 5.66
C ALA A 41 5.38 5.48 4.37
N ASN A 42 6.56 4.94 4.06
CA ASN A 42 7.40 5.42 2.97
C ASN A 42 7.39 4.54 1.71
N PHE A 43 6.60 3.47 1.70
CA PHE A 43 6.56 2.52 0.60
C PHE A 43 5.14 2.14 0.20
N LEU A 44 4.96 1.87 -1.08
CA LEU A 44 3.80 1.16 -1.62
C LEU A 44 4.22 -0.27 -1.92
N TYR A 45 3.34 -1.21 -1.64
CA TYR A 45 3.56 -2.64 -1.85
C TYR A 45 2.54 -3.20 -2.82
N GLY A 46 2.97 -4.21 -3.56
CA GLY A 46 2.08 -5.01 -4.37
C GLY A 46 2.54 -6.46 -4.35
N VAL A 47 1.59 -7.37 -4.36
CA VAL A 47 1.84 -8.81 -4.35
C VAL A 47 1.34 -9.46 -5.64
N GLY A 48 2.00 -10.52 -6.05
CA GLY A 48 1.58 -11.26 -7.21
C GLY A 48 1.99 -12.72 -7.10
N MET A 49 1.16 -13.59 -7.62
CA MET A 49 1.49 -15.00 -7.71
C MET A 49 1.22 -15.55 -9.11
N ALA A 50 1.96 -16.58 -9.50
CA ALA A 50 1.70 -17.33 -10.72
C ALA A 50 2.26 -18.76 -10.62
N LYS A 51 1.56 -19.69 -11.28
CA LYS A 51 2.02 -21.03 -11.53
C LYS A 51 1.92 -21.29 -13.03
N LYS A 52 3.06 -21.55 -13.65
CA LYS A 52 3.22 -21.87 -15.07
C LYS A 52 4.11 -23.11 -15.20
N GLN A 53 4.12 -23.77 -16.35
CA GLN A 53 5.01 -24.91 -16.60
C GLN A 53 6.49 -24.54 -16.48
N ASN A 54 6.85 -23.32 -16.85
CA ASN A 54 8.21 -22.83 -16.76
C ASN A 54 8.36 -21.87 -15.56
N PRO A 55 9.29 -22.15 -14.61
CA PRO A 55 9.50 -21.31 -13.43
C PRO A 55 9.86 -19.85 -13.75
N SER A 56 10.63 -19.63 -14.85
CA SER A 56 10.97 -18.26 -15.27
C SER A 56 9.74 -17.51 -15.74
N LEU A 57 8.82 -18.18 -16.43
CA LEU A 57 7.55 -17.59 -16.84
C LEU A 57 6.64 -17.33 -15.63
N SER A 58 6.62 -18.26 -14.65
CA SER A 58 5.92 -18.04 -13.37
C SER A 58 6.41 -16.78 -12.68
N LYS A 59 7.73 -16.64 -12.51
CA LYS A 59 8.34 -15.45 -11.90
C LYS A 59 7.98 -14.18 -12.66
N LYS A 60 8.12 -14.16 -13.99
CA LYS A 60 7.74 -13.00 -14.81
C LYS A 60 6.27 -12.62 -14.61
N THR A 61 5.36 -13.61 -14.70
CA THR A 61 3.93 -13.36 -14.55
C THR A 61 3.59 -12.86 -13.14
N ALA A 62 4.15 -13.47 -12.10
CA ALA A 62 3.95 -13.02 -10.71
C ALA A 62 4.46 -11.58 -10.50
N THR A 63 5.65 -11.24 -11.04
CA THR A 63 6.20 -9.87 -10.96
C THR A 63 5.29 -8.87 -11.68
N THR A 64 4.78 -9.20 -12.86
CA THR A 64 3.84 -8.32 -13.59
C THR A 64 2.56 -8.08 -12.79
N ARG A 65 2.02 -9.11 -12.14
CA ARG A 65 0.83 -8.98 -11.29
C ARG A 65 1.10 -8.11 -10.06
N ALA A 66 2.22 -8.32 -9.40
CA ALA A 66 2.63 -7.49 -8.26
C ALA A 66 2.78 -6.01 -8.66
N ARG A 67 3.41 -5.73 -9.82
CA ARG A 67 3.53 -4.37 -10.35
C ARG A 67 2.18 -3.76 -10.74
N ALA A 68 1.23 -4.55 -11.21
CA ALA A 68 -0.11 -4.06 -11.49
C ALA A 68 -0.82 -3.58 -10.21
N GLU A 69 -0.65 -4.29 -9.08
CA GLU A 69 -1.16 -3.83 -7.79
C GLU A 69 -0.47 -2.55 -7.31
N VAL A 70 0.87 -2.46 -7.43
CA VAL A 70 1.59 -1.20 -7.14
C VAL A 70 1.05 -0.06 -8.00
N SER A 71 0.80 -0.29 -9.30
CA SER A 71 0.23 0.73 -10.20
C SER A 71 -1.14 1.23 -9.72
N GLN A 72 -2.00 0.34 -9.25
CA GLN A 72 -3.29 0.73 -8.66
C GLN A 72 -3.10 1.56 -7.39
N ALA A 73 -2.19 1.14 -6.49
CA ALA A 73 -1.88 1.89 -5.28
C ALA A 73 -1.33 3.30 -5.59
N VAL A 74 -0.48 3.43 -6.61
CA VAL A 74 0.02 4.72 -7.12
C VAL A 74 -1.14 5.58 -7.61
N SER A 75 -2.03 5.03 -8.43
CA SER A 75 -3.18 5.77 -8.96
C SER A 75 -4.09 6.29 -7.86
N VAL A 76 -4.38 5.47 -6.84
CA VAL A 76 -5.14 5.89 -5.66
C VAL A 76 -4.43 7.02 -4.91
N LYS A 77 -3.10 6.87 -4.67
CA LYS A 77 -2.32 7.89 -3.95
C LYS A 77 -2.30 9.22 -4.70
N VAL A 78 -2.04 9.20 -6.01
CA VAL A 78 -2.03 10.42 -6.84
C VAL A 78 -3.42 11.07 -6.87
N SER A 79 -4.48 10.29 -7.04
CA SER A 79 -5.86 10.80 -7.02
C SER A 79 -6.20 11.47 -5.69
N THR A 80 -5.74 10.89 -4.56
CA THR A 80 -5.92 11.50 -3.24
C THR A 80 -5.17 12.83 -3.16
N LEU A 81 -3.89 12.88 -3.55
CA LEU A 81 -3.09 14.10 -3.55
C LEU A 81 -3.71 15.20 -4.42
N MET A 82 -4.23 14.85 -5.59
CA MET A 82 -4.89 15.80 -6.49
C MET A 82 -6.22 16.30 -5.91
N LYS A 83 -6.98 15.44 -5.26
CA LYS A 83 -8.23 15.82 -4.60
C LYS A 83 -7.98 16.79 -3.43
N ASP A 84 -7.01 16.48 -2.58
CA ASP A 84 -6.62 17.34 -1.46
C ASP A 84 -6.19 18.73 -1.99
N PHE A 85 -5.38 18.74 -3.05
CA PHE A 85 -4.96 19.96 -3.74
C PHE A 85 -6.14 20.79 -4.25
N MET A 86 -7.09 20.17 -4.94
CA MET A 86 -8.27 20.87 -5.48
C MET A 86 -9.14 21.46 -4.38
N GLN A 87 -9.29 20.78 -3.25
CA GLN A 87 -10.03 21.28 -2.11
C GLN A 87 -9.32 22.49 -1.45
N GLU A 88 -8.00 22.42 -1.27
CA GLU A 88 -7.21 23.51 -0.63
C GLU A 88 -7.10 24.73 -1.53
N SER A 89 -7.01 24.55 -2.86
CA SER A 89 -6.92 25.67 -3.82
C SER A 89 -8.28 26.30 -4.18
N GLY A 90 -9.39 25.76 -3.66
CA GLY A 90 -10.74 26.25 -3.99
C GLY A 90 -11.20 25.90 -5.41
N MET A 91 -10.45 25.10 -6.13
CA MET A 91 -10.87 24.52 -7.42
C MET A 91 -11.84 23.38 -7.13
N GLY A 92 -13.13 23.61 -7.30
CA GLY A 92 -14.16 22.59 -7.08
C GLY A 92 -14.00 21.38 -7.99
N GLU A 93 -14.58 20.25 -7.57
CA GLU A 93 -14.66 19.04 -8.42
C GLU A 93 -15.51 19.36 -9.67
N ASN A 94 -14.87 19.34 -10.83
CA ASN A 94 -15.54 19.48 -12.13
C ASN A 94 -14.93 18.48 -13.14
N ALA A 95 -15.50 18.40 -14.33
CA ALA A 95 -15.07 17.44 -15.35
C ALA A 95 -13.60 17.63 -15.74
N GLN A 96 -13.12 18.90 -15.85
CA GLN A 96 -11.72 19.20 -16.19
C GLN A 96 -10.77 18.77 -15.09
N ALA A 97 -11.13 18.97 -13.82
CA ALA A 97 -10.34 18.53 -12.67
C ALA A 97 -10.21 16.99 -12.61
N THR A 98 -11.29 16.30 -12.93
CA THR A 98 -11.29 14.83 -13.01
C THR A 98 -10.37 14.33 -14.13
N GLU A 99 -10.51 14.88 -15.33
CA GLU A 99 -9.69 14.52 -16.50
C GLU A 99 -8.19 14.78 -16.25
N LEU A 100 -7.85 15.91 -15.64
CA LEU A 100 -6.49 16.24 -15.24
C LEU A 100 -5.93 15.22 -14.23
N THR A 101 -6.70 14.86 -13.22
CA THR A 101 -6.32 13.88 -12.20
C THR A 101 -6.05 12.51 -12.82
N GLU A 102 -6.91 12.05 -13.71
CA GLU A 102 -6.74 10.78 -14.43
C GLU A 102 -5.49 10.79 -15.31
N SER A 103 -5.26 11.88 -16.03
CA SER A 103 -4.09 12.07 -16.89
C SER A 103 -2.79 12.02 -16.08
N ILE A 104 -2.71 12.76 -14.98
CA ILE A 104 -1.56 12.77 -14.07
C ILE A 104 -1.36 11.39 -13.45
N SER A 105 -2.41 10.75 -12.94
CA SER A 105 -2.33 9.42 -12.33
C SER A 105 -1.77 8.39 -13.30
N LYS A 106 -2.23 8.40 -14.54
CA LYS A 106 -1.75 7.50 -15.59
C LYS A 106 -0.28 7.76 -15.95
N GLN A 107 0.12 9.03 -16.09
CA GLN A 107 1.49 9.40 -16.40
C GLN A 107 2.43 8.99 -15.26
N VAL A 108 2.09 9.30 -14.00
CA VAL A 108 2.89 8.96 -12.82
C VAL A 108 3.02 7.44 -12.69
N SER A 109 1.91 6.69 -12.78
CA SER A 109 1.93 5.23 -12.69
C SER A 109 2.88 4.60 -13.71
N ASN A 110 2.84 5.05 -14.97
CA ASN A 110 3.73 4.53 -16.01
C ASN A 110 5.21 4.82 -15.73
N ASN A 111 5.52 6.00 -15.20
CA ASN A 111 6.90 6.43 -15.00
C ASN A 111 7.53 5.77 -13.75
N VAL A 112 6.79 5.64 -12.65
CA VAL A 112 7.35 5.14 -11.38
C VAL A 112 7.47 3.61 -11.34
N LEU A 113 6.69 2.87 -12.12
CA LEU A 113 6.76 1.40 -12.13
C LEU A 113 8.14 0.84 -12.48
N ASN A 114 8.92 1.58 -13.27
CA ASN A 114 10.31 1.21 -13.60
C ASN A 114 11.24 1.28 -12.37
N GLY A 115 10.91 2.09 -11.37
CA GLY A 115 11.63 2.19 -10.11
C GLY A 115 11.21 1.16 -9.05
N SER A 116 10.20 0.34 -9.33
CA SER A 116 9.76 -0.69 -8.41
C SER A 116 10.73 -1.87 -8.37
N VAL A 117 11.02 -2.37 -7.16
CA VAL A 117 11.95 -3.50 -6.96
C VAL A 117 11.24 -4.69 -6.32
N ILE A 118 11.74 -5.89 -6.61
CA ILE A 118 11.29 -7.10 -5.91
C ILE A 118 11.92 -7.07 -4.51
N LYS A 119 11.08 -6.98 -3.49
CA LYS A 119 11.51 -7.05 -2.08
C LYS A 119 11.68 -8.49 -1.63
N GLU A 120 10.68 -9.34 -1.93
CA GLU A 120 10.70 -10.75 -1.58
C GLU A 120 10.17 -11.64 -2.71
N ALA A 121 10.67 -12.87 -2.75
CA ALA A 121 10.20 -13.92 -3.65
C ALA A 121 10.14 -15.24 -2.89
N PHE A 122 9.05 -15.97 -3.05
CA PHE A 122 8.85 -17.29 -2.44
C PHE A 122 8.40 -18.29 -3.50
N SER A 123 8.97 -19.50 -3.46
CA SER A 123 8.55 -20.62 -4.32
C SER A 123 7.93 -21.71 -3.47
N ALA A 124 6.65 -21.97 -3.68
CA ALA A 124 5.94 -23.04 -3.00
C ALA A 124 6.31 -24.41 -3.57
N LYS A 125 6.04 -25.47 -2.81
CA LYS A 125 6.35 -26.86 -3.21
C LYS A 125 5.62 -27.30 -4.48
N ASP A 126 4.45 -26.73 -4.74
CA ASP A 126 3.65 -27.02 -5.93
C ASP A 126 4.12 -26.27 -7.19
N GLY A 127 5.19 -25.46 -7.09
CA GLY A 127 5.74 -24.66 -8.18
C GLY A 127 5.09 -23.26 -8.34
N THR A 128 4.18 -22.86 -7.44
CA THR A 128 3.66 -21.49 -7.41
C THR A 128 4.74 -20.53 -6.95
N ILE A 129 4.94 -19.42 -7.65
CA ILE A 129 5.86 -18.36 -7.29
C ILE A 129 5.07 -17.15 -6.82
N TYR A 130 5.45 -16.65 -5.65
CA TYR A 130 4.91 -15.46 -5.01
C TYR A 130 5.97 -14.36 -5.04
N ILE A 131 5.56 -13.15 -5.36
CA ILE A 131 6.43 -11.97 -5.46
C ILE A 131 5.81 -10.83 -4.65
N LEU A 132 6.63 -10.20 -3.82
CA LEU A 132 6.37 -8.91 -3.20
C LEU A 132 7.22 -7.86 -3.90
N VAL A 133 6.57 -6.82 -4.40
CA VAL A 133 7.23 -5.65 -5.00
C VAL A 133 7.04 -4.47 -4.06
N GLU A 134 8.07 -3.65 -3.93
CA GLU A 134 7.99 -2.36 -3.23
C GLU A 134 8.33 -1.20 -4.17
N LEU A 135 7.72 -0.05 -3.89
CA LEU A 135 7.97 1.22 -4.55
C LEU A 135 8.09 2.34 -3.51
N PRO A 136 9.19 3.11 -3.48
CA PRO A 136 9.30 4.26 -2.59
C PRO A 136 8.23 5.31 -2.88
N LEU A 137 7.49 5.75 -1.85
CA LEU A 137 6.47 6.79 -1.97
C LEU A 137 7.05 8.13 -2.45
N GLN A 138 8.32 8.41 -2.09
CA GLN A 138 9.03 9.59 -2.57
C GLN A 138 9.08 9.66 -4.09
N ALA A 139 9.30 8.53 -4.78
CA ALA A 139 9.31 8.48 -6.24
C ALA A 139 7.94 8.87 -6.84
N VAL A 140 6.84 8.50 -6.18
CA VAL A 140 5.48 8.90 -6.59
C VAL A 140 5.28 10.39 -6.42
N ASN A 141 5.68 10.95 -5.28
CA ASN A 141 5.58 12.38 -5.00
C ASN A 141 6.39 13.22 -5.99
N ASP A 142 7.66 12.85 -6.23
CA ASP A 142 8.55 13.55 -7.16
C ASP A 142 7.99 13.54 -8.59
N GLU A 143 7.47 12.39 -9.04
CA GLU A 143 6.93 12.28 -10.39
C GLU A 143 5.59 13.00 -10.54
N THR A 144 4.77 13.03 -9.47
CA THR A 144 3.54 13.83 -9.44
C THR A 144 3.85 15.33 -9.55
N LEU A 145 4.84 15.82 -8.79
CA LEU A 145 5.29 17.21 -8.91
C LEU A 145 5.79 17.55 -10.32
N LYS A 146 6.53 16.63 -10.97
CA LYS A 146 7.00 16.83 -12.36
C LYS A 146 5.82 16.85 -13.35
N ALA A 147 4.82 16.00 -13.17
CA ALA A 147 3.66 15.92 -14.05
C ALA A 147 2.82 17.22 -13.98
N VAL A 148 2.65 17.77 -12.77
CA VAL A 148 1.92 19.03 -12.53
C VAL A 148 2.71 20.26 -12.99
N LYS A 149 4.05 20.20 -12.99
CA LYS A 149 4.94 21.35 -13.32
C LYS A 149 4.75 21.94 -14.72
N LYS A 150 4.07 21.26 -15.62
CA LYS A 150 3.77 21.75 -16.97
C LYS A 150 2.82 22.96 -16.98
N ASP A 151 2.06 23.16 -15.90
CA ASP A 151 1.22 24.31 -15.65
C ASP A 151 1.79 25.09 -14.46
N GLU A 152 2.43 26.26 -14.73
CA GLU A 152 3.14 27.04 -13.71
C GLU A 152 2.22 27.53 -12.59
N ALA A 153 1.01 27.93 -12.92
CA ALA A 153 0.04 28.42 -11.92
C ALA A 153 -0.38 27.25 -10.99
N LEU A 154 -0.78 26.15 -11.58
CA LEU A 154 -1.17 24.93 -10.88
C LEU A 154 -0.03 24.37 -10.03
N PHE A 155 1.20 24.40 -10.54
CA PHE A 155 2.39 23.91 -9.83
C PHE A 155 2.71 24.73 -8.57
N LYS A 156 2.55 26.04 -8.62
CA LYS A 156 2.81 26.92 -7.46
C LYS A 156 1.85 26.62 -6.32
N GLU A 157 0.58 26.43 -6.62
CA GLU A 157 -0.45 26.09 -5.63
C GLU A 157 -0.29 24.66 -5.12
N PHE A 158 0.04 23.71 -6.01
CA PHE A 158 0.22 22.31 -5.67
C PHE A 158 1.38 22.08 -4.67
N LYS A 159 2.47 22.82 -4.77
CA LYS A 159 3.59 22.76 -3.79
C LYS A 159 3.22 23.27 -2.41
N ALA A 160 2.21 24.10 -2.32
CA ALA A 160 1.75 24.66 -1.04
C ALA A 160 0.83 23.69 -0.27
N THR A 161 0.32 22.64 -0.93
CA THR A 161 -0.55 21.65 -0.28
C THR A 161 0.19 20.78 0.74
N LYS A 162 -0.49 20.46 1.86
CA LYS A 162 0.08 19.67 2.97
C LYS A 162 0.43 18.21 2.63
N GLY A 163 -0.03 17.71 1.50
CA GLY A 163 0.23 16.33 1.05
C GLY A 163 1.67 16.03 0.64
N PHE A 164 2.52 17.06 0.55
CA PHE A 164 3.93 16.98 0.13
C PHE A 164 4.94 17.37 1.21
N ASN A 165 4.49 17.67 2.43
CA ASN A 165 5.34 17.99 3.59
C ASN A 165 5.47 16.80 4.52
#